data_7e98b7c81bda9691aa294536ea912d50
#
_entry.id   7e98b7c81bda9691aa294536ea912d50
#
_cell.length_a   1.000
_cell.length_b   1.000
_cell.length_c   1.000
_cell.angle_alpha   90.00
_cell.angle_beta   90.00
_cell.angle_gamma   90.00
#
_symmetry.space_group_name_H-M   'P 1'
#
loop_
_entity.id
_entity.type
_entity.pdbx_description
1 polymer ?
#
loop_
_entity_poly.entity_id
_entity_poly.type
_entity_poly.pdbx_seq_one_letter_code
_entity_poly.pdbx_strand_id
1 'polypeptide(L)'
;MDEWVDFSAVKGAVSLEAVLRHYEVPGLRRHRDQLEGCCPIHRGKRDDSFRASLSKNVFHCFACQAHGNVLDLVAAMEKCSIREAACRLQQWFGIAVSGASARPGPGGAGKTELVRENQGCNPPLHFALTGVDHAHPYLQQRGIDRATAGEFGMGFYGGPGLMSGRIVIPIRNASGEIVAYAGRALDGRSPKYKLPTGFRKAWELFNIQRAVATSSQTVIVVEGYFDCVRVHQAGFPYVVALMGSSLSASQERVLAERFEQVFLMLDGDAAGCAGSRVIGTRLSGTCSVAQVNVPEGAQPDQLSPPVIRDLILDATRPTVHFPAARNE
;
A
#
# COMPACT_ATOMS: atom_id res chain seq x y z
N MET A 1 8.67 19.01 19.97
CA MET A 1 9.56 17.88 19.64
C MET A 1 8.67 16.69 19.34
N ASP A 2 8.61 16.31 18.06
CA ASP A 2 7.76 15.20 17.62
C ASP A 2 8.45 13.88 17.95
N GLU A 3 8.05 13.27 19.04
CA GLU A 3 8.57 11.96 19.45
C GLU A 3 8.16 10.89 18.43
N TRP A 4 9.15 10.17 17.89
CA TRP A 4 8.93 9.11 16.91
C TRP A 4 8.17 7.94 17.54
N VAL A 5 7.10 7.45 16.88
CA VAL A 5 6.26 6.35 17.38
C VAL A 5 6.37 5.15 16.46
N ASP A 6 6.81 4.01 16.98
CA ASP A 6 6.79 2.74 16.26
C ASP A 6 5.42 2.07 16.38
N PHE A 7 4.57 2.32 15.37
CA PHE A 7 3.23 1.74 15.29
C PHE A 7 3.23 0.20 15.23
N SER A 8 4.29 -0.41 14.68
CA SER A 8 4.38 -1.87 14.57
C SER A 8 4.68 -2.49 15.93
N ALA A 9 5.62 -1.89 16.68
CA ALA A 9 5.94 -2.30 18.04
C ALA A 9 4.71 -2.15 18.96
N VAL A 10 3.98 -1.03 18.87
CA VAL A 10 2.76 -0.81 19.66
C VAL A 10 1.69 -1.86 19.34
N LYS A 11 1.43 -2.14 18.05
CA LYS A 11 0.46 -3.19 17.64
C LYS A 11 0.86 -4.60 18.07
N GLY A 12 2.15 -4.89 18.11
CA GLY A 12 2.66 -6.19 18.54
C GLY A 12 2.66 -6.37 20.06
N ALA A 13 2.87 -5.29 20.81
CA ALA A 13 2.97 -5.31 22.26
C ALA A 13 1.62 -5.31 22.97
N VAL A 14 0.53 -4.82 22.33
CA VAL A 14 -0.78 -4.68 22.97
C VAL A 14 -1.83 -5.55 22.28
N SER A 15 -2.51 -6.38 23.06
CA SER A 15 -3.64 -7.16 22.54
C SER A 15 -4.94 -6.34 22.58
N LEU A 16 -5.82 -6.63 21.61
CA LEU A 16 -7.16 -6.01 21.57
C LEU A 16 -7.96 -6.30 22.84
N GLU A 17 -7.78 -7.50 23.40
CA GLU A 17 -8.40 -7.89 24.67
C GLU A 17 -7.93 -6.98 25.82
N ALA A 18 -6.64 -6.65 25.88
CA ALA A 18 -6.09 -5.74 26.89
C ALA A 18 -6.68 -4.32 26.77
N VAL A 19 -6.83 -3.83 25.53
CA VAL A 19 -7.44 -2.51 25.28
C VAL A 19 -8.92 -2.51 25.65
N LEU A 20 -9.69 -3.53 25.26
CA LEU A 20 -11.11 -3.64 25.61
C LEU A 20 -11.31 -3.73 27.13
N ARG A 21 -10.39 -4.41 27.83
CA ARG A 21 -10.39 -4.47 29.31
C ARG A 21 -10.03 -3.13 29.93
N HIS A 22 -9.06 -2.40 29.38
CA HIS A 22 -8.69 -1.05 29.84
C HIS A 22 -9.86 -0.08 29.77
N TYR A 23 -10.71 -0.20 28.73
CA TYR A 23 -11.94 0.59 28.62
C TYR A 23 -13.13 0.03 29.40
N GLU A 24 -12.95 -1.07 30.14
CA GLU A 24 -14.00 -1.74 30.90
C GLU A 24 -15.27 -1.99 30.06
N VAL A 25 -15.09 -2.40 28.78
CA VAL A 25 -16.21 -2.59 27.85
C VAL A 25 -17.14 -3.69 28.38
N PRO A 26 -18.40 -3.34 28.76
CA PRO A 26 -19.30 -4.30 29.38
C PRO A 26 -19.90 -5.26 28.34
N GLY A 27 -20.32 -6.45 28.82
CA GLY A 27 -21.15 -7.38 28.03
C GLY A 27 -20.43 -8.09 26.89
N LEU A 28 -19.10 -8.09 26.84
CA LEU A 28 -18.34 -8.88 25.88
C LEU A 28 -18.34 -10.36 26.28
N ARG A 29 -18.80 -11.22 25.38
CA ARG A 29 -18.83 -12.68 25.53
C ARG A 29 -17.66 -13.30 24.75
N ARG A 30 -16.93 -14.21 25.38
CA ARG A 30 -15.81 -14.91 24.73
C ARG A 30 -16.26 -16.23 24.15
N HIS A 31 -16.01 -16.43 22.84
CA HIS A 31 -16.20 -17.66 22.13
C HIS A 31 -14.87 -18.10 21.50
N ARG A 32 -14.14 -19.01 22.17
CA ARG A 32 -12.79 -19.47 21.74
C ARG A 32 -11.82 -18.32 21.51
N ASP A 33 -11.54 -17.98 20.25
CA ASP A 33 -10.62 -16.94 19.80
C ASP A 33 -11.31 -15.60 19.49
N GLN A 34 -12.61 -15.48 19.77
CA GLN A 34 -13.39 -14.29 19.45
C GLN A 34 -14.06 -13.71 20.70
N LEU A 35 -14.17 -12.38 20.70
CA LEU A 35 -15.04 -11.64 21.61
C LEU A 35 -16.21 -11.06 20.81
N GLU A 36 -17.42 -11.20 21.33
CA GLU A 36 -18.64 -10.65 20.72
C GLU A 36 -19.43 -9.84 21.76
N GLY A 37 -20.08 -8.77 21.30
CA GLY A 37 -20.90 -7.96 22.20
C GLY A 37 -21.32 -6.60 21.62
N CYS A 38 -21.65 -5.68 22.50
CA CYS A 38 -21.96 -4.30 22.12
C CYS A 38 -20.71 -3.57 21.62
N CYS A 39 -20.87 -2.78 20.58
CA CYS A 39 -19.75 -1.99 20.07
C CYS A 39 -19.42 -0.81 21.01
N PRO A 40 -18.17 -0.70 21.49
CA PRO A 40 -17.77 0.38 22.38
C PRO A 40 -17.71 1.75 21.67
N ILE A 41 -17.53 1.77 20.34
CA ILE A 41 -17.37 3.00 19.56
C ILE A 41 -18.68 3.76 19.41
N HIS A 42 -19.75 3.09 18.93
CA HIS A 42 -21.05 3.76 18.75
C HIS A 42 -22.04 3.48 19.86
N ARG A 43 -21.66 2.66 20.87
CA ARG A 43 -22.46 2.33 22.07
C ARG A 43 -23.89 1.88 21.75
N GLY A 44 -24.03 1.10 20.67
CA GLY A 44 -25.32 0.58 20.22
C GLY A 44 -25.90 -0.47 21.19
N LYS A 45 -27.22 -0.62 21.21
CA LYS A 45 -27.92 -1.56 22.09
C LYS A 45 -27.86 -3.03 21.63
N ARG A 46 -27.35 -3.31 20.40
CA ARG A 46 -27.21 -4.67 19.87
C ARG A 46 -25.96 -5.33 20.43
N ASP A 47 -26.14 -6.43 21.12
CA ASP A 47 -25.10 -7.20 21.81
C ASP A 47 -24.34 -8.21 20.91
N ASP A 48 -24.59 -8.18 19.60
CA ASP A 48 -23.97 -9.02 18.56
C ASP A 48 -23.28 -8.23 17.44
N SER A 49 -23.27 -6.91 17.54
CA SER A 49 -22.76 -6.04 16.45
C SER A 49 -21.25 -5.92 16.40
N PHE A 50 -20.55 -6.18 17.49
CA PHE A 50 -19.09 -6.07 17.58
C PHE A 50 -18.46 -7.45 17.70
N ARG A 51 -17.45 -7.71 16.86
CA ARG A 51 -16.61 -8.90 16.90
C ARG A 51 -15.15 -8.56 16.90
N ALA A 52 -14.37 -9.22 17.76
CA ALA A 52 -12.92 -9.10 17.82
C ALA A 52 -12.29 -10.48 17.74
N SER A 53 -11.31 -10.65 16.83
CA SER A 53 -10.47 -11.85 16.74
C SER A 53 -9.21 -11.62 17.58
N LEU A 54 -9.00 -12.44 18.60
CA LEU A 54 -7.89 -12.31 19.53
C LEU A 54 -6.56 -12.73 18.90
N SER A 55 -6.56 -13.81 18.12
CA SER A 55 -5.36 -14.28 17.42
C SER A 55 -4.89 -13.34 16.32
N LYS A 56 -5.83 -12.70 15.62
CA LYS A 56 -5.53 -11.73 14.56
C LYS A 56 -5.34 -10.31 15.07
N ASN A 57 -5.68 -10.05 16.32
CA ASN A 57 -5.64 -8.74 16.97
C ASN A 57 -6.41 -7.64 16.20
N VAL A 58 -7.60 -7.99 15.65
CA VAL A 58 -8.46 -7.11 14.85
C VAL A 58 -9.92 -7.17 15.29
N PHE A 59 -10.66 -6.08 15.03
CA PHE A 59 -12.10 -6.01 15.30
C PHE A 59 -12.89 -5.58 14.07
N HIS A 60 -14.19 -5.85 14.10
CA HIS A 60 -15.17 -5.37 13.15
C HIS A 60 -16.52 -5.14 13.83
N CYS A 61 -17.16 -4.01 13.57
CA CYS A 61 -18.53 -3.74 13.97
C CYS A 61 -19.45 -3.76 12.75
N PHE A 62 -20.42 -4.68 12.73
CA PHE A 62 -21.37 -4.81 11.63
C PHE A 62 -22.44 -3.72 11.59
N ALA A 63 -22.61 -2.94 12.66
CA ALA A 63 -23.57 -1.85 12.71
C ALA A 63 -22.99 -0.51 12.24
N CYS A 64 -21.84 -0.06 12.80
CA CYS A 64 -21.23 1.20 12.41
C CYS A 64 -20.07 1.05 11.42
N GLN A 65 -19.78 -0.17 10.94
CA GLN A 65 -18.73 -0.50 9.97
C GLN A 65 -17.31 -0.17 10.44
N ALA A 66 -17.11 0.23 11.69
CA ALA A 66 -15.78 0.45 12.25
C ALA A 66 -15.03 -0.89 12.31
N HIS A 67 -13.80 -0.90 11.83
CA HIS A 67 -12.96 -2.09 11.80
C HIS A 67 -11.47 -1.70 11.84
N GLY A 68 -10.62 -2.65 12.19
CA GLY A 68 -9.17 -2.42 12.23
C GLY A 68 -8.48 -3.16 13.36
N ASN A 69 -7.35 -2.65 13.82
CA ASN A 69 -6.52 -3.17 14.90
C ASN A 69 -6.64 -2.33 16.19
N VAL A 70 -5.77 -2.54 17.17
CA VAL A 70 -5.80 -1.82 18.45
C VAL A 70 -5.66 -0.30 18.31
N LEU A 71 -4.89 0.18 17.33
CA LEU A 71 -4.72 1.62 17.08
C LEU A 71 -6.01 2.23 16.54
N ASP A 72 -6.65 1.53 15.59
CA ASP A 72 -7.91 1.98 15.00
C ASP A 72 -9.03 2.01 16.04
N LEU A 73 -9.06 1.04 16.96
CA LEU A 73 -10.01 1.02 18.07
C LEU A 73 -9.83 2.22 18.98
N VAL A 74 -8.61 2.47 19.46
CA VAL A 74 -8.32 3.60 20.36
C VAL A 74 -8.58 4.94 19.67
N ALA A 75 -8.15 5.09 18.41
CA ALA A 75 -8.40 6.29 17.63
C ALA A 75 -9.90 6.60 17.50
N ALA A 76 -10.71 5.56 17.21
CA ALA A 76 -12.16 5.70 17.09
C ALA A 76 -12.86 6.01 18.44
N MET A 77 -12.41 5.39 19.53
CA MET A 77 -12.98 5.62 20.86
C MET A 77 -12.62 7.00 21.42
N GLU A 78 -11.37 7.41 21.25
CA GLU A 78 -10.82 8.68 21.74
C GLU A 78 -11.01 9.85 20.76
N LYS A 79 -11.55 9.59 19.56
CA LYS A 79 -11.70 10.57 18.47
C LYS A 79 -10.41 11.34 18.19
N CYS A 80 -9.31 10.60 18.12
CA CYS A 80 -7.96 11.14 17.94
C CYS A 80 -7.27 10.51 16.73
N SER A 81 -6.11 11.04 16.34
CA SER A 81 -5.29 10.47 15.26
C SER A 81 -4.69 9.11 15.68
N ILE A 82 -4.32 8.29 14.68
CA ILE A 82 -3.62 7.00 14.90
C ILE A 82 -2.32 7.20 15.69
N ARG A 83 -1.63 8.34 15.48
CA ARG A 83 -0.41 8.69 16.22
C ARG A 83 -0.71 8.93 17.69
N GLU A 84 -1.71 9.72 18.00
CA GLU A 84 -2.13 9.98 19.39
C GLU A 84 -2.62 8.71 20.07
N ALA A 85 -3.36 7.86 19.35
CA ALA A 85 -3.77 6.55 19.84
C ALA A 85 -2.55 5.67 20.18
N ALA A 86 -1.51 5.68 19.37
CA ALA A 86 -0.28 4.93 19.64
C ALA A 86 0.46 5.48 20.86
N CYS A 87 0.59 6.80 21.01
CA CYS A 87 1.18 7.42 22.20
C CYS A 87 0.41 7.06 23.48
N ARG A 88 -0.92 7.07 23.44
CA ARG A 88 -1.76 6.65 24.57
C ARG A 88 -1.55 5.19 24.95
N LEU A 89 -1.50 4.29 23.94
CA LEU A 89 -1.22 2.88 24.17
C LEU A 89 0.17 2.65 24.78
N GLN A 90 1.19 3.40 24.34
CA GLN A 90 2.52 3.35 24.93
C GLN A 90 2.47 3.76 26.42
N GLN A 91 1.75 4.84 26.72
CA GLN A 91 1.59 5.34 28.09
C GLN A 91 0.80 4.36 28.97
N TRP A 92 -0.33 3.84 28.50
CA TRP A 92 -1.19 2.95 29.29
C TRP A 92 -0.57 1.59 29.57
N PHE A 93 0.17 1.06 28.61
CA PHE A 93 0.76 -0.29 28.68
C PHE A 93 2.27 -0.30 28.93
N GLY A 94 2.88 0.85 29.20
CA GLY A 94 4.31 0.96 29.56
C GLY A 94 5.24 0.47 28.46
N ILE A 95 4.89 0.67 27.18
CA ILE A 95 5.70 0.21 26.04
C ILE A 95 6.90 1.15 25.91
N ALA A 96 8.11 0.63 26.18
CA ALA A 96 9.34 1.42 26.13
C ALA A 96 9.58 1.92 24.69
N VAL A 97 9.84 3.22 24.57
CA VAL A 97 10.31 3.83 23.30
C VAL A 97 11.78 3.45 23.16
N SER A 98 12.10 2.51 22.25
CA SER A 98 13.48 2.18 21.91
C SER A 98 14.07 3.32 21.07
N GLY A 99 14.62 4.33 21.75
CA GLY A 99 15.24 5.49 21.15
C GLY A 99 16.27 6.12 22.08
N ALA A 100 17.36 5.39 22.39
CA ALA A 100 18.61 6.00 22.83
C ALA A 100 19.75 5.00 22.60
N SER A 101 20.72 5.39 21.79
CA SER A 101 21.96 4.67 21.53
C SER A 101 22.73 4.41 22.83
N ALA A 102 22.93 3.14 23.19
CA ALA A 102 23.98 2.75 24.12
C ALA A 102 25.05 1.98 23.34
N ARG A 103 26.29 2.46 23.40
CA ARG A 103 27.49 1.80 22.87
C ARG A 103 27.74 0.48 23.61
N PRO A 104 28.13 -0.60 22.94
CA PRO A 104 28.44 -1.85 23.62
C PRO A 104 29.86 -1.85 24.19
N GLY A 105 29.98 -2.21 25.46
CA GLY A 105 31.23 -2.67 26.07
C GLY A 105 31.43 -4.17 25.84
N PRO A 106 32.68 -4.70 25.91
CA PRO A 106 33.01 -6.02 25.40
C PRO A 106 32.84 -7.13 26.47
N GLY A 107 32.31 -8.27 26.05
CA GLY A 107 32.50 -9.53 26.77
C GLY A 107 31.27 -10.45 26.83
N GLY A 108 31.39 -11.62 26.20
CA GLY A 108 30.53 -12.78 26.49
C GLY A 108 30.08 -13.56 25.24
N ALA A 109 30.84 -14.61 24.90
CA ALA A 109 30.52 -15.56 23.83
C ALA A 109 29.30 -16.42 24.18
N GLY A 110 28.25 -16.32 23.39
CA GLY A 110 27.10 -17.23 23.35
C GLY A 110 26.55 -17.25 21.93
N LYS A 111 26.69 -18.40 21.25
CA LYS A 111 26.14 -18.62 19.92
C LYS A 111 24.63 -18.52 19.98
N THR A 112 24.09 -17.41 19.56
CA THR A 112 22.67 -17.27 19.19
C THR A 112 22.66 -16.80 17.74
N GLU A 113 22.06 -17.60 16.86
CA GLU A 113 21.83 -17.24 15.48
C GLU A 113 21.12 -15.87 15.44
N LEU A 114 21.84 -14.89 14.96
CA LEU A 114 21.31 -13.54 14.70
C LEU A 114 20.25 -13.66 13.59
N VAL A 115 18.99 -13.73 13.97
CA VAL A 115 17.89 -13.28 13.09
C VAL A 115 18.15 -11.79 12.88
N ARG A 116 18.84 -11.48 11.78
CA ARG A 116 18.95 -10.10 11.30
C ARG A 116 17.54 -9.59 11.10
N GLU A 117 17.09 -8.68 11.95
CA GLU A 117 15.89 -7.87 11.69
C GLU A 117 16.06 -7.22 10.32
N ASN A 118 15.32 -7.75 9.34
CA ASN A 118 15.24 -7.21 8.00
C ASN A 118 14.60 -5.81 8.11
N GLN A 119 15.41 -4.77 8.09
CA GLN A 119 14.97 -3.39 7.99
C GLN A 119 14.20 -3.20 6.69
N GLY A 120 12.88 -3.46 6.73
CA GLY A 120 11.91 -2.95 5.76
C GLY A 120 12.04 -3.41 4.30
N CYS A 121 12.45 -4.66 4.00
CA CYS A 121 12.39 -5.21 2.65
C CYS A 121 11.67 -6.56 2.62
N ASN A 122 10.97 -6.84 1.51
CA ASN A 122 10.44 -8.17 1.25
C ASN A 122 11.58 -9.08 0.77
N PRO A 123 11.73 -10.28 1.32
CA PRO A 123 12.76 -11.20 0.86
C PRO A 123 12.48 -11.69 -0.57
N PRO A 124 13.49 -11.86 -1.42
CA PRO A 124 13.34 -12.46 -2.73
C PRO A 124 12.78 -13.88 -2.65
N LEU A 125 11.95 -14.24 -3.63
CA LEU A 125 11.48 -15.62 -3.79
C LEU A 125 12.58 -16.47 -4.45
N HIS A 126 12.77 -17.66 -3.93
CA HIS A 126 13.73 -18.63 -4.49
C HIS A 126 13.14 -19.48 -5.63
N PHE A 127 11.98 -19.10 -6.18
CA PHE A 127 11.32 -19.78 -7.28
C PHE A 127 10.65 -18.79 -8.24
N ALA A 128 10.43 -19.21 -9.47
CA ALA A 128 9.60 -18.51 -10.44
C ALA A 128 8.46 -19.43 -10.89
N LEU A 129 7.27 -18.85 -11.10
CA LEU A 129 6.15 -19.59 -11.68
C LEU A 129 6.45 -19.87 -13.16
N THR A 130 6.30 -21.12 -13.56
CA THR A 130 6.45 -21.60 -14.95
C THR A 130 5.09 -21.94 -15.54
N GLY A 131 4.97 -21.99 -16.89
CA GLY A 131 3.70 -22.29 -17.55
C GLY A 131 2.67 -21.16 -17.44
N VAL A 132 3.12 -19.92 -17.35
CA VAL A 132 2.26 -18.73 -17.36
C VAL A 132 1.84 -18.42 -18.78
N ASP A 133 0.53 -18.39 -19.05
CA ASP A 133 -0.01 -18.03 -20.37
C ASP A 133 -0.13 -16.50 -20.53
N HIS A 134 0.82 -15.91 -21.24
CA HIS A 134 0.88 -14.47 -21.54
C HIS A 134 -0.11 -14.04 -22.64
N ALA A 135 -0.76 -14.99 -23.33
CA ALA A 135 -1.72 -14.70 -24.40
C ALA A 135 -3.19 -14.81 -23.95
N HIS A 136 -3.43 -15.02 -22.65
CA HIS A 136 -4.77 -15.23 -22.14
C HIS A 136 -5.72 -14.06 -22.49
N PRO A 137 -6.97 -14.33 -22.99
CA PRO A 137 -7.90 -13.32 -23.49
C PRO A 137 -8.19 -12.17 -22.53
N TYR A 138 -8.15 -12.41 -21.24
CA TYR A 138 -8.34 -11.37 -20.23
C TYR A 138 -7.33 -10.23 -20.34
N LEU A 139 -6.06 -10.51 -20.67
CA LEU A 139 -5.05 -9.46 -20.85
C LEU A 139 -5.34 -8.63 -22.08
N GLN A 140 -5.78 -9.26 -23.18
CA GLN A 140 -6.19 -8.55 -24.39
C GLN A 140 -7.41 -7.66 -24.16
N GLN A 141 -8.41 -8.15 -23.41
CA GLN A 141 -9.58 -7.35 -22.99
C GLN A 141 -9.18 -6.13 -22.15
N ARG A 142 -8.07 -6.22 -21.40
CA ARG A 142 -7.48 -5.12 -20.64
C ARG A 142 -6.51 -4.27 -21.48
N GLY A 143 -6.45 -4.50 -22.79
CA GLY A 143 -5.60 -3.76 -23.72
C GLY A 143 -4.10 -4.03 -23.58
N ILE A 144 -3.71 -5.12 -22.93
CA ILE A 144 -2.30 -5.53 -22.79
C ILE A 144 -1.99 -6.56 -23.87
N ASP A 145 -1.01 -6.26 -24.72
CA ASP A 145 -0.56 -7.18 -25.74
C ASP A 145 0.34 -8.29 -25.16
N ARG A 146 0.52 -9.36 -25.96
CA ARG A 146 1.29 -10.53 -25.54
C ARG A 146 2.76 -10.22 -25.27
N ALA A 147 3.35 -9.30 -26.03
CA ALA A 147 4.75 -8.94 -25.87
C ALA A 147 4.97 -8.24 -24.52
N THR A 148 4.15 -7.22 -24.22
CA THR A 148 4.16 -6.52 -22.94
C THR A 148 3.84 -7.45 -21.78
N ALA A 149 2.83 -8.33 -21.91
CA ALA A 149 2.52 -9.33 -20.90
C ALA A 149 3.71 -10.25 -20.60
N GLY A 150 4.41 -10.71 -21.64
CA GLY A 150 5.62 -11.52 -21.51
C GLY A 150 6.78 -10.77 -20.88
N GLU A 151 7.00 -9.51 -21.25
CA GLU A 151 8.02 -8.65 -20.64
C GLU A 151 7.80 -8.49 -19.13
N PHE A 152 6.55 -8.26 -18.69
CA PHE A 152 6.21 -8.16 -17.27
C PHE A 152 6.13 -9.52 -16.57
N GLY A 153 6.13 -10.62 -17.31
CA GLY A 153 5.90 -11.96 -16.80
C GLY A 153 4.47 -12.18 -16.32
N MET A 154 3.51 -11.35 -16.77
CA MET A 154 2.09 -11.44 -16.44
C MET A 154 1.42 -12.50 -17.30
N GLY A 155 0.46 -13.23 -16.72
CA GLY A 155 -0.34 -14.17 -17.49
C GLY A 155 -1.23 -15.04 -16.65
N PHE A 156 -2.02 -15.89 -17.29
CA PHE A 156 -2.84 -16.87 -16.60
C PHE A 156 -1.96 -18.02 -16.08
N TYR A 157 -2.19 -18.38 -14.83
CA TYR A 157 -1.52 -19.50 -14.18
C TYR A 157 -2.52 -20.59 -13.83
N GLY A 158 -2.48 -21.69 -14.56
CA GLY A 158 -3.31 -22.88 -14.32
C GLY A 158 -2.70 -23.91 -13.38
N GLY A 159 -1.45 -23.72 -12.95
CA GLY A 159 -0.76 -24.63 -12.04
C GLY A 159 -1.30 -24.60 -10.61
N PRO A 160 -0.79 -25.48 -9.74
CA PRO A 160 -1.27 -25.61 -8.36
C PRO A 160 -0.86 -24.44 -7.47
N GLY A 161 -1.51 -24.32 -6.29
CA GLY A 161 -1.11 -23.41 -5.23
C GLY A 161 -1.91 -22.10 -5.15
N LEU A 162 -1.33 -21.12 -4.44
CA LEU A 162 -2.01 -19.88 -4.07
C LEU A 162 -2.55 -19.08 -5.25
N MET A 163 -1.84 -19.13 -6.38
CA MET A 163 -2.11 -18.34 -7.60
C MET A 163 -2.90 -19.11 -8.66
N SER A 164 -3.31 -20.34 -8.38
CA SER A 164 -4.05 -21.19 -9.34
C SER A 164 -5.33 -20.49 -9.86
N GLY A 165 -5.55 -20.55 -11.17
CA GLY A 165 -6.71 -19.98 -11.84
C GLY A 165 -6.79 -18.44 -11.81
N ARG A 166 -5.64 -17.75 -11.74
CA ARG A 166 -5.57 -16.30 -11.70
C ARG A 166 -4.61 -15.74 -12.75
N ILE A 167 -4.79 -14.49 -13.11
CA ILE A 167 -3.71 -13.75 -13.78
C ILE A 167 -2.66 -13.42 -12.71
N VAL A 168 -1.46 -13.97 -12.89
CA VAL A 168 -0.33 -13.70 -12.01
C VAL A 168 0.45 -12.49 -12.50
N ILE A 169 0.93 -11.71 -11.54
CA ILE A 169 1.66 -10.47 -11.76
C ILE A 169 2.88 -10.53 -10.85
N PRO A 170 4.09 -10.73 -11.38
CA PRO A 170 5.31 -10.73 -10.58
C PRO A 170 5.58 -9.33 -10.03
N ILE A 171 5.81 -9.23 -8.74
CA ILE A 171 6.26 -8.00 -8.07
C ILE A 171 7.75 -8.14 -7.82
N ARG A 172 8.52 -7.16 -8.31
CA ARG A 172 9.98 -7.15 -8.18
C ARG A 172 10.42 -5.98 -7.30
N ASN A 173 11.47 -6.20 -6.54
CA ASN A 173 12.16 -5.14 -5.81
C ASN A 173 13.01 -4.27 -6.79
N ALA A 174 13.65 -3.23 -6.29
CA ALA A 174 14.48 -2.34 -7.09
C ALA A 174 15.69 -3.03 -7.75
N SER A 175 16.15 -4.16 -7.21
CA SER A 175 17.21 -4.99 -7.80
C SER A 175 16.70 -5.95 -8.89
N GLY A 176 15.39 -5.96 -9.17
CA GLY A 176 14.77 -6.82 -10.18
C GLY A 176 14.44 -8.24 -9.72
N GLU A 177 14.66 -8.56 -8.46
CA GLU A 177 14.34 -9.87 -7.89
C GLU A 177 12.84 -9.98 -7.59
N ILE A 178 12.24 -11.14 -7.87
CA ILE A 178 10.82 -11.37 -7.58
C ILE A 178 10.66 -11.53 -6.06
N VAL A 179 9.86 -10.66 -5.44
CA VAL A 179 9.55 -10.70 -4.00
C VAL A 179 8.14 -11.21 -3.71
N ALA A 180 7.24 -11.16 -4.69
CA ALA A 180 5.89 -11.71 -4.60
C ALA A 180 5.27 -11.92 -5.97
N TYR A 181 4.13 -12.63 -5.97
CA TYR A 181 3.17 -12.63 -7.07
C TYR A 181 1.84 -12.10 -6.56
N ALA A 182 1.25 -11.14 -7.26
CA ALA A 182 -0.16 -10.81 -7.09
C ALA A 182 -1.00 -11.67 -8.04
N GLY A 183 -2.13 -12.19 -7.56
CA GLY A 183 -3.05 -13.01 -8.35
C GLY A 183 -4.39 -12.33 -8.54
N ARG A 184 -4.70 -11.81 -9.74
CA ARG A 184 -5.99 -11.22 -10.11
C ARG A 184 -7.03 -12.29 -10.38
N ALA A 185 -8.19 -12.22 -9.73
CA ALA A 185 -9.32 -13.09 -10.01
C ALA A 185 -9.98 -12.75 -11.36
N LEU A 186 -10.43 -13.78 -12.11
CA LEU A 186 -11.09 -13.66 -13.40
C LEU A 186 -12.62 -13.75 -13.31
N ASP A 187 -13.11 -14.48 -12.33
CA ASP A 187 -14.50 -14.93 -12.18
C ASP A 187 -15.27 -14.16 -11.09
N GLY A 188 -14.82 -12.95 -10.75
CA GLY A 188 -15.46 -12.12 -9.73
C GLY A 188 -15.28 -12.60 -8.29
N ARG A 189 -14.55 -13.72 -8.04
CA ARG A 189 -14.29 -14.22 -6.70
C ARG A 189 -13.54 -13.20 -5.85
N SER A 190 -13.87 -13.15 -4.56
CA SER A 190 -13.17 -12.34 -3.58
C SER A 190 -11.99 -13.14 -2.95
N PRO A 191 -10.84 -12.48 -2.65
CA PRO A 191 -10.52 -11.10 -2.99
C PRO A 191 -10.17 -10.93 -4.48
N LYS A 192 -10.46 -9.73 -5.02
CA LYS A 192 -10.11 -9.31 -6.40
C LYS A 192 -8.63 -9.53 -6.69
N TYR A 193 -7.75 -9.15 -5.75
CA TYR A 193 -6.32 -9.47 -5.77
C TYR A 193 -5.95 -10.31 -4.57
N LYS A 194 -5.19 -11.38 -4.80
CA LYS A 194 -4.62 -12.23 -3.76
C LYS A 194 -3.10 -12.03 -3.71
N LEU A 195 -2.60 -11.76 -2.51
CA LEU A 195 -1.17 -11.61 -2.23
C LEU A 195 -0.72 -12.68 -1.24
N PRO A 196 0.55 -13.10 -1.25
CA PRO A 196 1.08 -14.03 -0.26
C PRO A 196 0.99 -13.46 1.15
N THR A 197 0.76 -14.34 2.13
CA THR A 197 0.85 -13.98 3.54
C THR A 197 2.27 -13.49 3.86
N GLY A 198 2.38 -12.38 4.60
CA GLY A 198 3.67 -11.79 4.98
C GLY A 198 4.24 -10.80 3.96
N PHE A 199 3.79 -10.80 2.70
CA PHE A 199 4.20 -9.78 1.74
C PHE A 199 3.68 -8.40 2.16
N ARG A 200 4.57 -7.43 2.22
CA ARG A 200 4.26 -6.04 2.59
C ARG A 200 4.33 -5.14 1.36
N LYS A 201 3.19 -4.94 0.70
CA LYS A 201 3.10 -4.09 -0.49
C LYS A 201 3.55 -2.65 -0.24
N ALA A 202 3.44 -2.15 0.99
CA ALA A 202 3.86 -0.81 1.39
C ALA A 202 5.38 -0.59 1.29
N TRP A 203 6.17 -1.65 1.12
CA TRP A 203 7.62 -1.54 0.96
C TRP A 203 8.07 -1.51 -0.50
N GLU A 204 7.15 -1.81 -1.45
CA GLU A 204 7.47 -1.93 -2.86
C GLU A 204 6.69 -0.91 -3.70
N LEU A 205 7.30 -0.49 -4.80
CA LEU A 205 6.65 0.15 -5.93
C LEU A 205 6.66 -0.84 -7.09
N PHE A 206 5.50 -1.18 -7.63
CA PHE A 206 5.45 -2.08 -8.79
C PHE A 206 6.17 -1.43 -9.98
N ASN A 207 6.98 -2.19 -10.68
CA ASN A 207 7.80 -1.78 -11.83
C ASN A 207 8.99 -0.83 -11.50
N ILE A 208 9.35 -0.66 -10.25
CA ILE A 208 10.47 0.25 -9.85
C ILE A 208 11.78 -0.11 -10.53
N GLN A 209 12.09 -1.40 -10.70
CA GLN A 209 13.34 -1.85 -11.31
C GLN A 209 13.51 -1.36 -12.75
N ARG A 210 12.40 -1.29 -13.52
CA ARG A 210 12.43 -0.75 -14.90
C ARG A 210 12.51 0.76 -14.88
N ALA A 211 11.72 1.41 -14.03
CA ALA A 211 11.74 2.87 -13.92
C ALA A 211 13.15 3.39 -13.61
N VAL A 212 13.83 2.77 -12.65
CA VAL A 212 15.23 3.13 -12.32
C VAL A 212 16.19 2.80 -13.45
N ALA A 213 16.00 1.70 -14.17
CA ALA A 213 16.86 1.30 -15.27
C ALA A 213 16.82 2.27 -16.48
N THR A 214 15.79 3.12 -16.59
CA THR A 214 15.73 4.16 -17.64
C THR A 214 16.70 5.31 -17.42
N SER A 215 17.29 5.43 -16.22
CA SER A 215 18.08 6.60 -15.81
C SER A 215 17.33 7.94 -15.93
N SER A 216 15.99 7.88 -16.01
CA SER A 216 15.15 9.08 -16.02
C SER A 216 15.06 9.69 -14.65
N GLN A 217 15.20 11.02 -14.57
CA GLN A 217 14.92 11.77 -13.33
C GLN A 217 13.42 11.96 -13.08
N THR A 218 12.61 11.55 -14.04
CA THR A 218 11.14 11.66 -13.99
C THR A 218 10.52 10.29 -13.77
N VAL A 219 9.45 10.23 -12.96
CA VAL A 219 8.63 9.03 -12.77
C VAL A 219 7.14 9.35 -12.85
N ILE A 220 6.36 8.44 -13.44
CA ILE A 220 4.90 8.50 -13.43
C ILE A 220 4.40 7.54 -12.36
N VAL A 221 3.53 8.00 -11.46
CA VAL A 221 2.96 7.22 -10.38
C VAL A 221 1.48 6.97 -10.67
N VAL A 222 1.09 5.70 -10.68
CA VAL A 222 -0.30 5.23 -10.87
C VAL A 222 -0.75 4.39 -9.69
N GLU A 223 -2.05 4.04 -9.61
CA GLU A 223 -2.57 3.25 -8.49
C GLU A 223 -2.33 1.75 -8.66
N GLY A 224 -2.67 1.18 -9.79
CA GLY A 224 -2.79 -0.25 -10.00
C GLY A 224 -1.78 -0.87 -10.96
N TYR A 225 -1.73 -2.19 -10.94
CA TYR A 225 -0.84 -2.97 -11.81
C TYR A 225 -1.14 -2.78 -13.29
N PHE A 226 -2.43 -2.79 -13.67
CA PHE A 226 -2.85 -2.68 -15.06
C PHE A 226 -2.60 -1.28 -15.60
N ASP A 227 -2.83 -0.25 -14.78
CA ASP A 227 -2.52 1.15 -15.11
C ASP A 227 -1.04 1.30 -15.45
N CYS A 228 -0.17 0.75 -14.60
CA CYS A 228 1.27 0.77 -14.82
C CYS A 228 1.68 0.09 -16.12
N VAL A 229 1.15 -1.12 -16.40
CA VAL A 229 1.47 -1.84 -17.63
C VAL A 229 0.95 -1.11 -18.87
N ARG A 230 -0.23 -0.50 -18.80
CA ARG A 230 -0.82 0.29 -19.90
C ARG A 230 -0.05 1.57 -20.19
N VAL A 231 0.39 2.29 -19.16
CA VAL A 231 1.22 3.48 -19.30
C VAL A 231 2.60 3.10 -19.85
N HIS A 232 3.19 2.00 -19.36
CA HIS A 232 4.43 1.46 -19.92
C HIS A 232 4.28 1.13 -21.40
N GLN A 233 3.24 0.38 -21.78
CA GLN A 233 2.94 0.01 -23.19
C GLN A 233 2.70 1.23 -24.07
N ALA A 234 2.21 2.34 -23.50
CA ALA A 234 2.05 3.61 -24.21
C ALA A 234 3.39 4.33 -24.48
N GLY A 235 4.53 3.80 -24.01
CA GLY A 235 5.87 4.32 -24.28
C GLY A 235 6.53 5.04 -23.09
N PHE A 236 6.02 4.86 -21.87
CA PHE A 236 6.58 5.47 -20.65
C PHE A 236 7.12 4.40 -19.69
N PRO A 237 8.34 3.87 -19.92
CA PRO A 237 8.90 2.80 -19.08
C PRO A 237 9.22 3.24 -17.66
N TYR A 238 9.33 4.54 -17.38
CA TYR A 238 9.54 5.15 -16.07
C TYR A 238 8.23 5.35 -15.29
N VAL A 239 7.33 4.37 -15.36
CA VAL A 239 6.08 4.34 -14.59
C VAL A 239 6.17 3.33 -13.45
N VAL A 240 5.58 3.67 -12.29
CA VAL A 240 5.45 2.78 -11.12
C VAL A 240 4.03 2.79 -10.58
N ALA A 241 3.63 1.69 -9.91
CA ALA A 241 2.34 1.67 -9.22
C ALA A 241 2.48 1.53 -7.71
N LEU A 242 1.59 2.23 -6.98
CA LEU A 242 1.47 2.16 -5.52
C LEU A 242 0.88 0.82 -5.04
N MET A 243 0.23 0.09 -5.92
CA MET A 243 -0.55 -1.12 -5.61
C MET A 243 -1.70 -0.85 -4.62
N GLY A 244 -2.23 0.37 -4.63
CA GLY A 244 -3.31 0.88 -3.78
C GLY A 244 -3.45 2.39 -3.93
N SER A 245 -4.39 3.00 -3.20
CA SER A 245 -4.75 4.41 -3.29
C SER A 245 -3.94 5.35 -2.39
N SER A 246 -2.93 4.84 -1.68
CA SER A 246 -2.15 5.64 -0.73
C SER A 246 -0.66 5.40 -0.85
N LEU A 247 0.13 6.47 -0.70
CA LEU A 247 1.58 6.43 -0.66
C LEU A 247 2.06 6.06 0.76
N SER A 248 2.87 5.01 0.90
CA SER A 248 3.51 4.67 2.16
C SER A 248 4.79 5.50 2.39
N ALA A 249 5.29 5.54 3.64
CA ALA A 249 6.55 6.22 3.94
C ALA A 249 7.75 5.57 3.22
N SER A 250 7.75 4.25 3.03
CA SER A 250 8.82 3.55 2.29
C SER A 250 8.78 3.88 0.79
N GLN A 251 7.60 3.90 0.20
CA GLN A 251 7.41 4.29 -1.21
C GLN A 251 7.79 5.75 -1.45
N GLU A 252 7.37 6.67 -0.54
CA GLU A 252 7.73 8.09 -0.58
C GLU A 252 9.24 8.28 -0.57
N ARG A 253 9.95 7.60 0.34
CA ARG A 253 11.40 7.66 0.42
C ARG A 253 12.07 7.21 -0.88
N VAL A 254 11.62 6.08 -1.48
CA VAL A 254 12.16 5.58 -2.75
C VAL A 254 11.96 6.59 -3.87
N LEU A 255 10.77 7.21 -3.95
CA LEU A 255 10.49 8.25 -4.96
C LEU A 255 11.40 9.46 -4.77
N ALA A 256 11.52 9.97 -3.55
CA ALA A 256 12.35 11.13 -3.21
C ALA A 256 13.86 10.91 -3.43
N GLU A 257 14.35 9.69 -3.19
CA GLU A 257 15.77 9.34 -3.38
C GLU A 257 16.16 9.10 -4.85
N ARG A 258 15.19 8.75 -5.71
CA ARG A 258 15.48 8.26 -7.07
C ARG A 258 15.04 9.21 -8.19
N PHE A 259 14.11 10.13 -7.91
CA PHE A 259 13.50 10.96 -8.94
C PHE A 259 13.39 12.42 -8.50
N GLU A 260 13.62 13.33 -9.42
CA GLU A 260 13.48 14.78 -9.22
C GLU A 260 12.07 15.27 -9.55
N GLN A 261 11.40 14.58 -10.49
CA GLN A 261 10.06 14.92 -10.97
C GLN A 261 9.09 13.76 -10.90
N VAL A 262 7.94 13.99 -10.32
CA VAL A 262 6.87 12.99 -10.15
C VAL A 262 5.58 13.47 -10.85
N PHE A 263 5.09 12.67 -11.79
CA PHE A 263 3.78 12.85 -12.41
C PHE A 263 2.79 11.92 -11.72
N LEU A 264 1.74 12.48 -11.09
CA LEU A 264 0.67 11.72 -10.46
C LEU A 264 -0.45 11.49 -11.47
N MET A 265 -0.59 10.26 -11.96
CA MET A 265 -1.64 9.83 -12.90
C MET A 265 -2.55 8.81 -12.19
N LEU A 266 -3.28 9.26 -11.16
CA LEU A 266 -4.20 8.41 -10.41
C LEU A 266 -5.58 8.34 -11.10
N ASP A 267 -6.48 7.49 -10.57
CA ASP A 267 -7.81 7.31 -11.12
C ASP A 267 -8.58 8.64 -11.16
N GLY A 268 -9.40 8.86 -12.20
CA GLY A 268 -10.17 10.07 -12.42
C GLY A 268 -11.43 10.17 -11.56
N ASP A 269 -11.51 9.43 -10.45
CA ASP A 269 -12.61 9.51 -9.50
C ASP A 269 -12.28 10.43 -8.31
N ALA A 270 -13.27 10.67 -7.44
CA ALA A 270 -13.10 11.54 -6.28
C ALA A 270 -11.99 11.04 -5.33
N ALA A 271 -11.79 9.72 -5.21
CA ALA A 271 -10.77 9.12 -4.36
C ALA A 271 -9.37 9.34 -4.92
N GLY A 272 -9.17 9.10 -6.24
CA GLY A 272 -7.90 9.35 -6.92
C GLY A 272 -7.53 10.84 -6.93
N CYS A 273 -8.49 11.74 -7.14
CA CYS A 273 -8.28 13.20 -7.04
C CYS A 273 -7.84 13.61 -5.62
N ALA A 274 -8.49 13.08 -4.59
CA ALA A 274 -8.10 13.33 -3.19
C ALA A 274 -6.73 12.74 -2.88
N GLY A 275 -6.45 11.52 -3.36
CA GLY A 275 -5.15 10.85 -3.25
C GLY A 275 -4.02 11.67 -3.88
N SER A 276 -4.25 12.19 -5.11
CA SER A 276 -3.27 13.03 -5.81
C SER A 276 -2.88 14.28 -5.00
N ARG A 277 -3.85 14.95 -4.38
CA ARG A 277 -3.58 16.13 -3.53
C ARG A 277 -2.74 15.76 -2.32
N VAL A 278 -3.09 14.69 -1.61
CA VAL A 278 -2.37 14.24 -0.41
C VAL A 278 -0.95 13.81 -0.77
N ILE A 279 -0.79 13.00 -1.82
CA ILE A 279 0.51 12.51 -2.28
C ILE A 279 1.36 13.68 -2.79
N GLY A 280 0.76 14.59 -3.58
CA GLY A 280 1.43 15.77 -4.09
C GLY A 280 1.97 16.66 -2.98
N THR A 281 1.17 16.93 -1.94
CA THR A 281 1.61 17.72 -0.78
C THR A 281 2.78 17.06 -0.06
N ARG A 282 2.78 15.73 0.09
CA ARG A 282 3.86 15.01 0.77
C ARG A 282 5.18 15.03 -0.01
N LEU A 283 5.11 14.88 -1.33
CA LEU A 283 6.28 14.85 -2.20
C LEU A 283 6.84 16.23 -2.57
N SER A 284 6.01 17.29 -2.50
CA SER A 284 6.41 18.64 -2.95
C SER A 284 7.60 19.26 -2.18
N GLY A 285 7.94 18.71 -1.00
CA GLY A 285 9.13 19.14 -0.26
C GLY A 285 10.44 18.54 -0.78
N THR A 286 10.38 17.50 -1.62
CA THR A 286 11.56 16.76 -2.09
C THR A 286 11.60 16.58 -3.60
N CYS A 287 10.47 16.60 -4.29
CA CYS A 287 10.34 16.43 -5.73
C CYS A 287 9.50 17.54 -6.33
N SER A 288 9.74 17.84 -7.62
CA SER A 288 8.75 18.57 -8.43
C SER A 288 7.58 17.66 -8.73
N VAL A 289 6.35 18.08 -8.41
CA VAL A 289 5.16 17.24 -8.59
C VAL A 289 4.20 17.90 -9.56
N ALA A 290 3.76 17.15 -10.58
CA ALA A 290 2.71 17.55 -11.50
C ALA A 290 1.58 16.52 -11.50
N GLN A 291 0.34 16.98 -11.66
CA GLN A 291 -0.82 16.11 -11.80
C GLN A 291 -1.15 15.89 -13.27
N VAL A 292 -1.32 14.63 -13.66
CA VAL A 292 -1.89 14.24 -14.96
C VAL A 292 -3.40 14.09 -14.80
N ASN A 293 -4.17 14.90 -15.50
CA ASN A 293 -5.62 14.94 -15.35
C ASN A 293 -6.28 13.78 -16.13
N VAL A 294 -6.48 12.65 -15.47
CA VAL A 294 -7.26 11.53 -16.00
C VAL A 294 -8.74 11.96 -16.10
N PRO A 295 -9.44 11.69 -17.21
CA PRO A 295 -10.85 12.04 -17.37
C PRO A 295 -11.72 11.50 -16.21
N GLU A 296 -12.76 12.27 -15.86
CA GLU A 296 -13.65 11.91 -14.75
C GLU A 296 -14.26 10.51 -14.93
N GLY A 297 -14.18 9.69 -13.89
CA GLY A 297 -14.66 8.30 -13.85
C GLY A 297 -13.83 7.30 -14.64
N ALA A 298 -12.76 7.72 -15.32
CA ALA A 298 -11.87 6.82 -16.04
C ALA A 298 -10.69 6.36 -15.16
N GLN A 299 -10.10 5.23 -15.55
CA GLN A 299 -8.83 4.73 -15.01
C GLN A 299 -7.77 4.74 -16.12
N PRO A 300 -6.48 4.93 -15.80
CA PRO A 300 -5.43 4.96 -16.81
C PRO A 300 -5.42 3.73 -17.73
N ASP A 301 -5.75 2.53 -17.22
CA ASP A 301 -5.78 1.30 -18.00
C ASP A 301 -6.94 1.21 -19.01
N GLN A 302 -7.95 2.06 -18.90
CA GLN A 302 -9.09 2.17 -19.82
C GLN A 302 -8.80 3.10 -21.00
N LEU A 303 -7.76 3.93 -20.90
CA LEU A 303 -7.41 4.90 -21.92
C LEU A 303 -6.63 4.26 -23.07
N SER A 304 -6.83 4.83 -24.28
CA SER A 304 -6.01 4.42 -25.42
C SER A 304 -4.57 4.96 -25.31
N PRO A 305 -3.57 4.28 -25.92
CA PRO A 305 -2.19 4.77 -25.84
C PRO A 305 -1.97 6.20 -26.33
N PRO A 306 -2.64 6.71 -27.40
CA PRO A 306 -2.54 8.11 -27.79
C PRO A 306 -3.03 9.05 -26.67
N VAL A 307 -4.20 8.78 -26.07
CA VAL A 307 -4.75 9.60 -24.99
C VAL A 307 -3.81 9.63 -23.78
N ILE A 308 -3.24 8.47 -23.39
CA ILE A 308 -2.24 8.43 -22.30
C ILE A 308 -1.05 9.35 -22.63
N ARG A 309 -0.54 9.30 -23.86
CA ARG A 309 0.58 10.15 -24.30
C ARG A 309 0.23 11.63 -24.23
N ASP A 310 -0.92 12.01 -24.77
CA ASP A 310 -1.36 13.42 -24.81
C ASP A 310 -1.49 13.98 -23.39
N LEU A 311 -2.14 13.25 -22.48
CA LEU A 311 -2.31 13.65 -21.08
C LEU A 311 -0.97 13.84 -20.35
N ILE A 312 -0.02 12.93 -20.56
CA ILE A 312 1.31 13.03 -19.94
C ILE A 312 2.09 14.20 -20.54
N LEU A 313 2.06 14.36 -21.87
CA LEU A 313 2.73 15.48 -22.56
C LEU A 313 2.14 16.83 -22.13
N ASP A 314 0.84 16.93 -21.97
CA ASP A 314 0.18 18.16 -21.50
C ASP A 314 0.64 18.51 -20.06
N ALA A 315 0.78 17.52 -19.20
CA ALA A 315 1.27 17.72 -17.83
C ALA A 315 2.77 18.12 -17.78
N THR A 316 3.55 17.85 -18.83
CA THR A 316 4.96 18.27 -18.92
C THR A 316 5.14 19.70 -19.39
N ARG A 317 4.09 20.32 -19.98
CA ARG A 317 4.16 21.71 -20.44
C ARG A 317 4.23 22.65 -19.25
N PRO A 318 5.16 23.64 -19.24
CA PRO A 318 5.19 24.63 -18.18
C PRO A 318 3.84 25.37 -18.18
N THR A 319 3.20 25.46 -17.02
CA THR A 319 2.00 26.28 -16.84
C THR A 319 2.38 27.72 -17.12
N VAL A 320 1.92 28.28 -18.25
CA VAL A 320 2.10 29.70 -18.55
C VAL A 320 1.25 30.47 -17.54
N HIS A 321 1.88 30.97 -16.48
CA HIS A 321 1.27 31.94 -15.60
C HIS A 321 1.07 33.22 -16.39
N PHE A 322 -0.15 33.48 -16.86
CA PHE A 322 -0.52 34.82 -17.27
C PHE A 322 -0.50 35.73 -16.03
N PRO A 323 0.36 36.78 -15.99
CA PRO A 323 0.33 37.71 -14.87
C PRO A 323 -1.09 38.30 -14.80
N ALA A 324 -1.66 38.29 -13.60
CA ALA A 324 -2.94 38.97 -13.36
C ALA A 324 -2.83 40.39 -13.88
N ALA A 325 -3.77 40.80 -14.75
CA ALA A 325 -3.88 42.17 -15.24
C ALA A 325 -3.89 43.11 -14.03
N ARG A 326 -2.89 43.99 -13.95
CA ARG A 326 -2.91 45.08 -12.99
C ARG A 326 -4.04 46.01 -13.46
N ASN A 327 -5.10 46.09 -12.67
CA ASN A 327 -6.08 47.18 -12.82
C ASN A 327 -5.37 48.48 -12.45
N GLU A 328 -5.17 49.31 -13.45
CA GLU A 328 -4.91 50.73 -13.28
C GLU A 328 -6.18 51.48 -12.95
#